data_6d8257743b3139fa4f013bb69b6b8883
#
_entry.id   6d8257743b3139fa4f013bb69b6b8883
#
_cell.length_a   1.000
_cell.length_b   1.000
_cell.length_c   1.000
_cell.angle_alpha   90.00
_cell.angle_beta   90.00
_cell.angle_gamma   90.00
#
_symmetry.space_group_name_H-M   'P 1'
#
loop_
_entity.id
_entity.type
_entity.pdbx_description
1 polymer ?
#
loop_
_entity_poly.entity_id
_entity_poly.type
_entity_poly.pdbx_seq_one_letter_code
_entity_poly.pdbx_strand_id
1 'polypeptide(L)'
;NTLKNLDPVTRKMWLLGSWDEMSGLFFGDWNNSFHVIDERDFVLDKDNCRLYRCIDYGTSAPFACMFVQVDQSGRAIVFDEVYMRGLTASMQAREIKNAMRKWELEECDIDITVVDPSMKTPSQDGGQVLKSVIEIYYENGIEHIALGNNARVLGWSIFKEYLRIPDQVDNEGDLPIPWLR
;
A
#
# COMPACT_ATOMS: atom_id res chain seq x y z
N ASN A 1 -13.11 25.14 22.39
CA ASN A 1 -13.77 23.94 22.97
C ASN A 1 -14.66 23.19 21.95
N THR A 2 -14.13 22.96 20.75
CA THR A 2 -14.85 22.36 19.61
C THR A 2 -15.21 20.88 19.89
N LEU A 3 -14.39 20.18 20.67
CA LEU A 3 -14.57 18.75 20.96
C LEU A 3 -15.74 18.40 21.89
N LYS A 4 -16.26 19.37 22.66
CA LYS A 4 -17.37 19.11 23.58
C LYS A 4 -18.72 18.95 22.91
N ASN A 5 -18.85 19.47 21.68
CA ASN A 5 -20.11 19.47 20.92
C ASN A 5 -20.18 18.31 19.88
N LEU A 6 -19.16 17.44 19.84
CA LEU A 6 -19.16 16.27 18.99
C LEU A 6 -19.89 15.11 19.69
N ASP A 7 -20.54 14.26 18.90
CA ASP A 7 -21.09 13.01 19.40
C ASP A 7 -20.00 12.14 20.04
N PRO A 8 -20.35 11.22 20.94
CA PRO A 8 -19.37 10.44 21.72
C PRO A 8 -18.40 9.63 20.86
N VAL A 9 -18.84 9.12 19.71
CA VAL A 9 -18.03 8.28 18.78
C VAL A 9 -17.01 9.15 18.08
N THR A 10 -17.44 10.23 17.44
CA THR A 10 -16.57 11.20 16.78
C THR A 10 -15.57 11.84 17.77
N ARG A 11 -16.00 12.12 18.98
CA ARG A 11 -15.14 12.65 20.04
C ARG A 11 -14.04 11.67 20.44
N LYS A 12 -14.37 10.37 20.59
CA LYS A 12 -13.42 9.32 20.94
C LYS A 12 -12.39 9.15 19.82
N MET A 13 -12.82 9.18 18.56
CA MET A 13 -11.96 9.12 17.39
C MET A 13 -10.93 10.26 17.37
N TRP A 14 -11.38 11.50 17.59
CA TRP A 14 -10.51 12.67 17.58
C TRP A 14 -9.54 12.73 18.76
N LEU A 15 -9.94 12.17 19.92
CA LEU A 15 -9.10 12.14 21.13
C LEU A 15 -8.11 11.00 21.14
N LEU A 16 -8.48 9.82 20.62
CA LEU A 16 -7.69 8.59 20.72
C LEU A 16 -7.08 8.16 19.40
N GLY A 17 -7.46 8.82 18.28
CA GLY A 17 -7.05 8.38 16.93
C GLY A 17 -7.59 7.01 16.55
N SER A 18 -8.64 6.52 17.25
CA SER A 18 -9.24 5.22 16.98
C SER A 18 -10.15 5.29 15.75
N TRP A 19 -9.93 4.41 14.81
CA TRP A 19 -10.73 4.24 13.61
C TRP A 19 -11.74 3.08 13.74
N ASP A 20 -11.68 2.32 14.83
CA ASP A 20 -12.34 1.03 14.99
C ASP A 20 -13.85 1.09 15.32
N GLU A 21 -14.41 2.27 15.63
CA GLU A 21 -15.77 2.40 16.17
C GLU A 21 -16.72 3.28 15.33
N MET A 22 -16.44 3.56 14.06
CA MET A 22 -17.33 4.40 13.24
C MET A 22 -18.39 3.61 12.50
N SER A 23 -19.65 3.75 12.91
CA SER A 23 -20.80 3.48 12.03
C SER A 23 -20.74 4.43 10.82
N GLY A 24 -20.55 3.90 9.61
CA GLY A 24 -20.45 4.68 8.37
C GLY A 24 -19.06 4.78 7.75
N LEU A 25 -18.07 4.09 8.29
CA LEU A 25 -16.77 3.94 7.63
C LEU A 25 -16.93 3.20 6.29
N PHE A 26 -16.29 3.73 5.26
CA PHE A 26 -16.29 3.08 3.96
C PHE A 26 -15.60 1.69 4.02
N PHE A 27 -14.55 1.55 4.84
CA PHE A 27 -13.80 0.32 5.09
C PHE A 27 -14.14 -0.27 6.48
N GLY A 28 -15.43 -0.35 6.83
CA GLY A 28 -15.89 -0.85 8.12
C GLY A 28 -15.62 -2.33 8.40
N ASP A 29 -15.24 -3.08 7.36
CA ASP A 29 -14.90 -4.50 7.48
C ASP A 29 -13.47 -4.73 8.00
N TRP A 30 -12.65 -3.68 8.15
CA TRP A 30 -11.31 -3.80 8.74
C TRP A 30 -11.39 -4.29 10.18
N ASN A 31 -10.67 -5.36 10.48
CA ASN A 31 -10.57 -5.92 11.81
C ASN A 31 -9.15 -6.45 12.04
N ASN A 32 -8.44 -5.92 13.04
CA ASN A 32 -7.06 -6.27 13.31
C ASN A 32 -6.87 -7.77 13.57
N SER A 33 -7.84 -8.46 14.17
CA SER A 33 -7.72 -9.90 14.44
C SER A 33 -7.73 -10.75 13.17
N PHE A 34 -8.24 -10.21 12.05
CA PHE A 34 -8.30 -10.92 10.77
C PHE A 34 -7.31 -10.38 9.74
N HIS A 35 -7.11 -9.05 9.70
CA HIS A 35 -6.34 -8.40 8.65
C HIS A 35 -4.88 -8.13 9.02
N VAL A 36 -4.51 -8.35 10.29
CA VAL A 36 -3.12 -8.19 10.74
C VAL A 36 -2.57 -9.54 11.14
N ILE A 37 -1.45 -9.92 10.53
CA ILE A 37 -0.69 -11.13 10.89
C ILE A 37 0.57 -10.72 11.66
N ASP A 38 1.03 -11.61 12.53
CA ASP A 38 2.31 -11.41 13.22
C ASP A 38 3.45 -11.59 12.21
N GLU A 39 4.48 -10.72 12.27
CA GLU A 39 5.65 -10.81 11.39
C GLU A 39 6.31 -12.20 11.45
N ARG A 40 6.23 -12.89 12.59
CA ARG A 40 6.78 -14.23 12.78
C ARG A 40 6.03 -15.33 12.02
N ASP A 41 4.77 -15.07 11.65
CA ASP A 41 3.91 -16.00 10.92
C ASP A 41 3.93 -15.73 9.41
N PHE A 42 4.57 -14.63 8.97
CA PHE A 42 4.72 -14.29 7.57
C PHE A 42 5.94 -14.99 6.95
N VAL A 43 5.74 -15.60 5.81
CA VAL A 43 6.81 -16.18 4.99
C VAL A 43 6.74 -15.58 3.59
N LEU A 44 7.83 -14.95 3.16
CA LEU A 44 7.97 -14.47 1.79
C LEU A 44 8.18 -15.67 0.85
N ASP A 45 7.26 -15.88 -0.09
CA ASP A 45 7.30 -16.96 -1.07
C ASP A 45 7.43 -16.38 -2.49
N LYS A 46 8.66 -16.22 -2.95
CA LYS A 46 8.97 -15.68 -4.28
C LYS A 46 8.65 -16.67 -5.43
N ASP A 47 8.60 -17.94 -5.13
CA ASP A 47 8.48 -18.98 -6.14
C ASP A 47 7.02 -19.26 -6.54
N ASN A 48 6.09 -19.12 -5.59
CA ASN A 48 4.67 -19.46 -5.78
C ASN A 48 3.74 -18.23 -5.72
N CYS A 49 4.26 -17.06 -5.34
CA CYS A 49 3.51 -15.82 -5.24
C CYS A 49 4.03 -14.78 -6.22
N ARG A 50 3.18 -13.82 -6.55
CA ARG A 50 3.59 -12.62 -7.28
C ARG A 50 3.92 -11.50 -6.31
N LEU A 51 4.97 -10.75 -6.61
CA LEU A 51 5.42 -9.62 -5.80
C LEU A 51 5.17 -8.30 -6.52
N TYR A 52 4.49 -7.41 -5.83
CA TYR A 52 4.16 -6.09 -6.33
C TYR A 52 4.74 -4.99 -5.45
N ARG A 53 5.04 -3.85 -6.07
CA ARG A 53 5.27 -2.58 -5.38
C ARG A 53 4.20 -1.59 -5.78
N CYS A 54 3.67 -0.85 -4.81
CA CYS A 54 2.70 0.23 -5.04
C CYS A 54 3.30 1.53 -4.51
N ILE A 55 3.50 2.51 -5.38
CA ILE A 55 4.20 3.76 -5.03
C ILE A 55 3.25 4.95 -5.15
N ASP A 56 3.13 5.69 -4.05
CA ASP A 56 2.55 7.03 -4.01
C ASP A 56 3.67 8.05 -3.82
N TYR A 57 3.90 8.86 -4.87
CA TYR A 57 5.00 9.82 -4.91
C TYR A 57 4.66 11.08 -4.11
N GLY A 58 5.57 11.46 -3.25
CA GLY A 58 5.49 12.72 -2.53
C GLY A 58 6.89 13.29 -2.25
N THR A 59 7.01 14.62 -2.26
CA THR A 59 8.21 15.33 -1.79
C THR A 59 7.90 16.12 -0.53
N SER A 60 7.01 17.11 -0.62
CA SER A 60 6.45 17.83 0.52
C SER A 60 5.40 16.99 1.25
N ALA A 61 4.54 16.29 0.50
CA ALA A 61 3.72 15.22 1.02
C ALA A 61 4.58 13.98 1.31
N PRO A 62 4.13 13.06 2.17
CA PRO A 62 4.83 11.80 2.36
C PRO A 62 4.93 11.00 1.06
N PHE A 63 6.08 10.40 0.85
CA PHE A 63 6.27 9.32 -0.10
C PHE A 63 5.90 8.00 0.58
N ALA A 64 5.18 7.13 -0.12
CA ALA A 64 4.87 5.79 0.33
C ALA A 64 5.22 4.76 -0.74
N CYS A 65 5.81 3.64 -0.33
CA CYS A 65 5.98 2.45 -1.16
C CYS A 65 5.57 1.23 -0.33
N MET A 66 4.55 0.51 -0.77
CA MET A 66 4.13 -0.74 -0.16
C MET A 66 4.62 -1.93 -0.98
N PHE A 67 5.05 -2.98 -0.30
CA PHE A 67 5.40 -4.26 -0.88
C PHE A 67 4.31 -5.27 -0.59
N VAL A 68 3.82 -5.92 -1.63
CA VAL A 68 2.65 -6.80 -1.56
C VAL A 68 2.98 -8.14 -2.19
N GLN A 69 2.75 -9.21 -1.44
CA GLN A 69 2.75 -10.57 -1.94
C GLN A 69 1.32 -10.99 -2.28
N VAL A 70 1.10 -11.58 -3.45
CA VAL A 70 -0.20 -12.11 -3.88
C VAL A 70 -0.06 -13.58 -4.23
N ASP A 71 -0.81 -14.44 -3.56
CA ASP A 71 -0.80 -15.87 -3.80
C ASP A 71 -1.61 -16.27 -5.05
N GLN A 72 -1.55 -17.56 -5.41
CA GLN A 72 -2.27 -18.10 -6.56
C GLN A 72 -3.80 -18.02 -6.45
N SER A 73 -4.34 -17.87 -5.24
CA SER A 73 -5.77 -17.67 -5.00
C SER A 73 -6.18 -16.20 -5.10
N GLY A 74 -5.22 -15.28 -5.22
CA GLY A 74 -5.43 -13.84 -5.28
C GLY A 74 -5.44 -13.14 -3.91
N ARG A 75 -5.08 -13.85 -2.82
CA ARG A 75 -4.93 -13.22 -1.51
C ARG A 75 -3.68 -12.36 -1.45
N ALA A 76 -3.83 -11.16 -0.91
CA ALA A 76 -2.77 -10.17 -0.84
C ALA A 76 -2.29 -9.96 0.60
N ILE A 77 -0.99 -9.92 0.79
CA ILE A 77 -0.35 -9.58 2.07
C ILE A 77 0.59 -8.40 1.84
N VAL A 78 0.36 -7.31 2.55
CA VAL A 78 1.31 -6.18 2.61
C VAL A 78 2.36 -6.54 3.65
N PHE A 79 3.59 -6.79 3.21
CA PHE A 79 4.63 -7.32 4.09
C PHE A 79 5.71 -6.31 4.47
N ASP A 80 5.84 -5.20 3.75
CA ASP A 80 6.73 -4.10 4.14
C ASP A 80 6.26 -2.78 3.54
N GLU A 81 6.71 -1.67 4.14
CA GLU A 81 6.46 -0.32 3.64
C GLU A 81 7.67 0.59 3.80
N VAL A 82 7.80 1.55 2.90
CA VAL A 82 8.65 2.74 3.07
C VAL A 82 7.74 3.95 3.13
N TYR A 83 7.73 4.67 4.24
CA TYR A 83 6.91 5.86 4.43
C TYR A 83 7.76 7.01 4.98
N MET A 84 8.09 7.98 4.13
CA MET A 84 9.05 9.03 4.44
C MET A 84 8.66 10.38 3.82
N ARG A 85 9.25 11.46 4.31
CA ARG A 85 9.06 12.82 3.78
C ARG A 85 10.38 13.44 3.35
N GLY A 86 10.32 14.43 2.47
CA GLY A 86 11.48 15.24 2.10
C GLY A 86 12.50 14.52 1.22
N LEU A 87 12.14 13.41 0.61
CA LEU A 87 13.01 12.66 -0.28
C LEU A 87 12.84 13.10 -1.74
N THR A 88 13.95 13.27 -2.46
CA THR A 88 13.94 13.37 -3.92
C THR A 88 13.65 12.00 -4.54
N ALA A 89 13.23 11.95 -5.81
CA ALA A 89 12.95 10.69 -6.50
C ALA A 89 14.12 9.70 -6.46
N SER A 90 15.37 10.17 -6.61
CA SER A 90 16.55 9.30 -6.49
C SER A 90 16.76 8.77 -5.07
N MET A 91 16.47 9.57 -4.04
CA MET A 91 16.53 9.13 -2.65
C MET A 91 15.42 8.11 -2.35
N GLN A 92 14.21 8.32 -2.88
CA GLN A 92 13.12 7.37 -2.76
C GLN A 92 13.49 6.02 -3.38
N ALA A 93 14.04 6.00 -4.60
CA ALA A 93 14.52 4.79 -5.24
C ALA A 93 15.57 4.06 -4.40
N ARG A 94 16.46 4.79 -3.74
CA ARG A 94 17.45 4.21 -2.82
C ARG A 94 16.77 3.54 -1.61
N GLU A 95 15.77 4.20 -1.00
CA GLU A 95 15.08 3.63 0.16
C GLU A 95 14.22 2.42 -0.23
N ILE A 96 13.61 2.41 -1.40
CA ILE A 96 12.95 1.22 -1.97
C ILE A 96 13.95 0.06 -2.04
N LYS A 97 15.14 0.28 -2.61
CA LYS A 97 16.18 -0.75 -2.69
C LYS A 97 16.73 -1.19 -1.33
N ASN A 98 16.74 -0.30 -0.34
CA ASN A 98 17.10 -0.66 1.04
C ASN A 98 16.06 -1.62 1.63
N ALA A 99 14.75 -1.36 1.45
CA ALA A 99 13.69 -2.24 1.88
C ALA A 99 13.76 -3.60 1.16
N MET A 100 14.00 -3.62 -0.15
CA MET A 100 14.19 -4.86 -0.90
C MET A 100 15.32 -5.72 -0.35
N ARG A 101 16.47 -5.11 -0.01
CA ARG A 101 17.61 -5.83 0.57
C ARG A 101 17.31 -6.46 1.92
N LYS A 102 16.44 -5.86 2.73
CA LYS A 102 15.98 -6.44 4.00
C LYS A 102 15.32 -7.81 3.78
N TRP A 103 14.65 -7.97 2.64
CA TRP A 103 13.93 -9.18 2.25
C TRP A 103 14.70 -10.06 1.24
N GLU A 104 15.98 -9.77 1.00
CA GLU A 104 16.80 -10.47 0.01
C GLU A 104 16.15 -10.49 -1.38
N LEU A 105 15.48 -9.39 -1.74
CA LEU A 105 14.81 -9.21 -3.03
C LEU A 105 15.72 -8.47 -4.02
N GLU A 106 15.69 -8.94 -5.26
CA GLU A 106 16.24 -8.25 -6.42
C GLU A 106 15.12 -7.68 -7.30
N GLU A 107 15.48 -6.84 -8.27
CA GLU A 107 14.49 -6.19 -9.13
C GLU A 107 13.72 -7.20 -9.99
N CYS A 108 14.35 -8.31 -10.38
CA CYS A 108 13.73 -9.40 -11.13
C CYS A 108 12.70 -10.21 -10.32
N ASP A 109 12.70 -10.10 -8.99
CA ASP A 109 11.68 -10.72 -8.13
C ASP A 109 10.37 -9.95 -8.13
N ILE A 110 10.37 -8.68 -8.58
CA ILE A 110 9.19 -7.83 -8.61
C ILE A 110 8.47 -7.97 -9.95
N ASP A 111 7.25 -8.47 -9.94
CA ASP A 111 6.43 -8.59 -11.14
C ASP A 111 6.00 -7.24 -11.72
N ILE A 112 5.48 -6.36 -10.89
CA ILE A 112 4.99 -5.03 -11.31
C ILE A 112 5.21 -4.00 -10.21
N THR A 113 5.64 -2.81 -10.63
CA THR A 113 5.67 -1.59 -9.81
C THR A 113 4.54 -0.67 -10.26
N VAL A 114 3.47 -0.56 -9.47
CA VAL A 114 2.34 0.31 -9.78
C VAL A 114 2.60 1.72 -9.25
N VAL A 115 2.44 2.72 -10.10
CA VAL A 115 2.68 4.13 -9.75
C VAL A 115 1.50 5.02 -10.17
N ASP A 116 1.34 6.18 -9.52
CA ASP A 116 0.36 7.16 -9.95
C ASP A 116 0.68 7.68 -11.36
N PRO A 117 -0.30 7.77 -12.28
CA PRO A 117 -0.09 8.25 -13.63
C PRO A 117 0.52 9.66 -13.74
N SER A 118 0.34 10.51 -12.73
CA SER A 118 0.94 11.85 -12.70
C SER A 118 2.47 11.82 -12.67
N MET A 119 3.07 10.74 -12.18
CA MET A 119 4.53 10.56 -12.13
C MET A 119 5.18 10.47 -13.53
N LYS A 120 4.39 10.21 -14.57
CA LYS A 120 4.86 10.22 -15.97
C LYS A 120 5.09 11.64 -16.50
N THR A 121 4.45 12.64 -15.90
CA THR A 121 4.51 14.01 -16.40
C THR A 121 5.84 14.65 -16.01
N PRO A 122 6.65 15.11 -16.99
CA PRO A 122 7.86 15.87 -16.69
C PRO A 122 7.51 17.17 -15.96
N SER A 123 8.30 17.55 -14.98
CA SER A 123 8.20 18.89 -14.38
C SER A 123 8.91 19.92 -15.23
N GLN A 124 8.52 21.18 -15.10
CA GLN A 124 9.16 22.32 -15.76
C GLN A 124 9.73 23.26 -14.71
N ASP A 125 10.97 23.68 -14.91
CA ASP A 125 11.59 24.71 -14.09
C ASP A 125 12.36 25.69 -14.98
N GLY A 126 12.05 26.99 -14.85
CA GLY A 126 12.70 28.05 -15.62
C GLY A 126 12.66 27.88 -17.15
N GLY A 127 11.65 27.16 -17.69
CA GLY A 127 11.51 26.87 -19.11
C GLY A 127 12.29 25.62 -19.59
N GLN A 128 12.99 24.94 -18.71
CA GLN A 128 13.61 23.64 -18.99
C GLN A 128 12.67 22.51 -18.63
N VAL A 129 12.57 21.51 -19.52
CA VAL A 129 11.84 20.27 -19.24
C VAL A 129 12.74 19.39 -18.39
N LEU A 130 12.30 19.11 -17.16
CA LEU A 130 12.97 18.17 -16.26
C LEU A 130 12.49 16.75 -16.54
N LYS A 131 13.31 15.76 -16.14
CA LYS A 131 12.89 14.35 -16.20
C LYS A 131 11.64 14.11 -15.35
N SER A 132 10.78 13.24 -15.84
CA SER A 132 9.67 12.72 -15.04
C SER A 132 10.21 11.86 -13.87
N VAL A 133 9.39 11.68 -12.85
CA VAL A 133 9.76 10.82 -11.71
C VAL A 133 10.01 9.39 -12.16
N ILE A 134 9.24 8.89 -13.12
CA ILE A 134 9.42 7.55 -13.71
C ILE A 134 10.78 7.41 -14.38
N GLU A 135 11.22 8.41 -15.17
CA GLU A 135 12.54 8.38 -15.79
C GLU A 135 13.66 8.34 -14.73
N ILE A 136 13.51 9.12 -13.66
CA ILE A 136 14.49 9.10 -12.54
C ILE A 136 14.48 7.71 -11.86
N TYR A 137 13.32 7.09 -11.72
CA TYR A 137 13.23 5.75 -11.12
C TYR A 137 13.93 4.71 -11.99
N TYR A 138 13.70 4.69 -13.31
CA TYR A 138 14.43 3.81 -14.24
C TYR A 138 15.95 4.01 -14.18
N GLU A 139 16.42 5.26 -14.15
CA GLU A 139 17.85 5.56 -14.02
C GLU A 139 18.46 5.08 -12.70
N ASN A 140 17.63 4.95 -11.66
CA ASN A 140 18.03 4.39 -10.37
C ASN A 140 17.71 2.90 -10.24
N GLY A 141 17.33 2.23 -11.35
CA GLY A 141 17.11 0.80 -11.44
C GLY A 141 15.87 0.34 -10.68
N ILE A 142 14.79 1.11 -10.72
CA ILE A 142 13.44 0.67 -10.39
C ILE A 142 12.76 0.35 -11.72
N GLU A 143 12.37 -0.90 -11.89
CA GLU A 143 11.88 -1.45 -13.16
C GLU A 143 10.43 -1.91 -13.07
N HIS A 144 9.92 -2.53 -14.14
CA HIS A 144 8.57 -3.10 -14.22
C HIS A 144 7.45 -2.11 -13.88
N ILE A 145 7.63 -0.81 -14.22
CA ILE A 145 6.70 0.26 -13.86
C ILE A 145 5.46 0.22 -14.75
N ALA A 146 4.30 0.13 -14.11
CA ALA A 146 2.98 0.24 -14.73
C ALA A 146 2.19 1.40 -14.09
N LEU A 147 1.43 2.11 -14.91
CA LEU A 147 0.57 3.19 -14.42
C LEU A 147 -0.67 2.62 -13.75
N GLY A 148 -0.96 3.06 -12.55
CA GLY A 148 -2.18 2.72 -11.83
C GLY A 148 -3.42 3.36 -12.46
N ASN A 149 -4.59 2.86 -12.09
CA ASN A 149 -5.86 3.43 -12.49
C ASN A 149 -6.35 4.43 -11.42
N ASN A 150 -6.51 5.70 -11.81
CA ASN A 150 -6.97 6.76 -10.90
C ASN A 150 -8.49 6.80 -10.70
N ALA A 151 -9.23 5.77 -11.11
CA ALA A 151 -10.65 5.62 -10.80
C ALA A 151 -10.85 5.33 -9.29
N ARG A 152 -10.67 6.36 -8.47
CA ARG A 152 -10.60 6.28 -7.00
C ARG A 152 -11.75 5.51 -6.38
N VAL A 153 -12.99 5.81 -6.78
CA VAL A 153 -14.18 5.16 -6.23
C VAL A 153 -14.21 3.66 -6.54
N LEU A 154 -13.82 3.29 -7.77
CA LEU A 154 -13.70 1.88 -8.17
C LEU A 154 -12.61 1.18 -7.36
N GLY A 155 -11.44 1.80 -7.20
CA GLY A 155 -10.36 1.28 -6.38
C GLY A 155 -10.78 1.04 -4.92
N TRP A 156 -11.50 1.99 -4.33
CA TRP A 156 -12.04 1.82 -2.97
C TRP A 156 -13.05 0.68 -2.86
N SER A 157 -13.90 0.51 -3.88
CA SER A 157 -14.88 -0.58 -3.88
C SER A 157 -14.18 -1.95 -3.98
N ILE A 158 -13.16 -2.07 -4.84
CA ILE A 158 -12.35 -3.28 -4.94
C ILE A 158 -11.63 -3.55 -3.61
N PHE A 159 -11.00 -2.54 -3.02
CA PHE A 159 -10.30 -2.69 -1.74
C PHE A 159 -11.25 -3.14 -0.63
N LYS A 160 -12.49 -2.62 -0.61
CA LYS A 160 -13.53 -3.05 0.33
C LYS A 160 -13.87 -4.54 0.18
N GLU A 161 -13.94 -5.05 -1.06
CA GLU A 161 -14.17 -6.49 -1.27
C GLU A 161 -13.00 -7.34 -0.75
N TYR A 162 -11.76 -6.86 -0.89
CA TYR A 162 -10.58 -7.54 -0.32
C TYR A 162 -10.59 -7.58 1.22
N LEU A 163 -11.18 -6.56 1.85
CA LEU A 163 -11.33 -6.52 3.32
C LEU A 163 -12.51 -7.36 3.84
N ARG A 164 -13.34 -7.88 2.95
CA ARG A 164 -14.50 -8.66 3.36
C ARG A 164 -14.08 -9.95 4.05
N ILE A 165 -14.58 -10.15 5.27
CA ILE A 165 -14.42 -11.40 5.99
C ILE A 165 -15.53 -12.35 5.51
N PRO A 166 -15.21 -13.52 4.95
CA PRO A 166 -16.21 -14.49 4.53
C PRO A 166 -17.10 -14.94 5.70
N ASP A 167 -18.41 -15.06 5.46
CA ASP A 167 -19.39 -15.44 6.49
C ASP A 167 -19.37 -16.95 6.86
N GLN A 168 -18.57 -17.75 6.14
CA GLN A 168 -18.54 -19.20 6.33
C GLN A 168 -17.20 -19.65 6.88
N VAL A 169 -17.26 -20.42 7.97
CA VAL A 169 -16.15 -21.27 8.41
C VAL A 169 -15.94 -22.33 7.33
N ASP A 170 -14.72 -22.59 6.93
CA ASP A 170 -14.45 -23.69 6.01
C ASP A 170 -14.81 -25.05 6.64
N ASN A 171 -14.82 -26.11 5.84
CA ASN A 171 -15.23 -27.45 6.29
C ASN A 171 -14.29 -28.06 7.35
N GLU A 172 -13.16 -27.42 7.64
CA GLU A 172 -12.16 -27.83 8.65
C GLU A 172 -12.33 -27.10 9.98
N GLY A 173 -13.24 -26.11 10.05
CA GLY A 173 -13.52 -25.34 11.27
C GLY A 173 -12.57 -24.17 11.48
N ASP A 174 -11.71 -23.88 10.53
CA ASP A 174 -10.81 -22.72 10.59
C ASP A 174 -11.56 -21.41 10.30
N LEU A 175 -11.09 -20.33 10.90
CA LEU A 175 -11.63 -19.00 10.63
C LEU A 175 -11.32 -18.61 9.18
N PRO A 176 -12.30 -17.98 8.49
CA PRO A 176 -12.09 -17.56 7.12
C PRO A 176 -10.90 -16.59 7.04
N ILE A 177 -10.07 -16.79 6.03
CA ILE A 177 -8.90 -15.92 5.78
C ILE A 177 -9.35 -14.81 4.83
N PRO A 178 -9.24 -13.52 5.21
CA PRO A 178 -9.57 -12.42 4.32
C PRO A 178 -8.61 -12.38 3.11
N TRP A 179 -9.05 -11.73 2.03
CA TRP A 179 -8.26 -11.57 0.82
C TRP A 179 -7.08 -10.61 0.99
N LEU A 180 -7.14 -9.71 1.99
CA LEU A 180 -6.05 -8.79 2.33
C LEU A 180 -5.64 -8.98 3.80
N ARG A 181 -4.34 -9.08 4.03
CA ARG A 181 -3.67 -9.06 5.33
C ARG A 181 -2.45 -8.12 5.33
#